data_d5ca615b31ba179a3d4c4daffb92747d
#
_entry.id   d5ca615b31ba179a3d4c4daffb92747d
#
_cell.length_a   1.000
_cell.length_b   1.000
_cell.length_c   1.000
_cell.angle_alpha   90.00
_cell.angle_beta   90.00
_cell.angle_gamma   90.00
#
_symmetry.space_group_name_H-M   'P 1'
#
loop_
_entity.id
_entity.type
_entity.pdbx_description
1 polymer ?
#
loop_
_entity_poly.entity_id
_entity_poly.type
_entity_poly.pdbx_seq_one_letter_code
_entity_poly.pdbx_strand_id
1 'polypeptide(L)'
;MYRQTVVDLDATEEQAEEWGGRGWRWLLDEGFIRAEPWRGDVVHLGGPNWREAVDLAAWDWRARAEGFDPEPCGAVELITGRTVFLAGPYDPPSAICPHCGNATADWPMAAVDAWHSTGAAAFSCRTCAREVPLPDWTWTDDYFAFAHVGFQFEDWPRLSPAFTTAFAEALGHRVRFLHGTW
;
A
#
# COMPACT_ATOMS: atom_id res chain seq x y z
N MET A 1 -5.43 -15.09 -3.11
CA MET A 1 -5.00 -14.20 -2.00
C MET A 1 -5.35 -12.77 -2.41
N TYR A 2 -6.08 -12.03 -1.58
CA TYR A 2 -6.37 -10.61 -1.79
C TYR A 2 -5.43 -9.79 -0.91
N ARG A 3 -4.75 -8.82 -1.50
CA ARG A 3 -3.76 -8.00 -0.81
C ARG A 3 -4.09 -6.53 -0.97
N GLN A 4 -3.99 -5.79 0.11
CA GLN A 4 -4.15 -4.34 0.16
C GLN A 4 -2.95 -3.77 0.91
N THR A 5 -2.41 -2.67 0.42
CA THR A 5 -1.27 -2.03 1.08
C THR A 5 -1.49 -0.53 1.17
N VAL A 6 -1.39 0.01 2.37
CA VAL A 6 -1.29 1.46 2.59
C VAL A 6 0.20 1.80 2.62
N VAL A 7 0.66 2.58 1.64
CA VAL A 7 2.07 2.95 1.46
C VAL A 7 2.26 4.40 1.86
N ASP A 8 3.19 4.67 2.77
CA ASP A 8 3.63 6.01 3.13
C ASP A 8 4.58 6.54 2.04
N LEU A 9 4.21 7.65 1.38
CA LEU A 9 4.97 8.21 0.27
C LEU A 9 6.02 9.24 0.70
N ASP A 10 5.99 9.69 1.94
CA ASP A 10 6.83 10.80 2.41
C ASP A 10 7.96 10.35 3.35
N ALA A 11 7.87 9.16 3.94
CA ALA A 11 8.92 8.61 4.79
C ALA A 11 10.19 8.30 3.99
N THR A 12 11.33 8.84 4.43
CA THR A 12 12.65 8.49 3.85
C THR A 12 13.17 7.16 4.39
N GLU A 13 14.26 6.66 3.79
CA GLU A 13 14.91 5.41 4.24
C GLU A 13 15.35 5.49 5.70
N GLU A 14 15.92 6.61 6.13
CA GLU A 14 16.38 6.84 7.49
C GLU A 14 15.23 6.97 8.50
N GLN A 15 14.05 7.36 8.04
CA GLN A 15 12.86 7.58 8.86
C GLN A 15 11.91 6.37 8.88
N ALA A 16 12.18 5.34 8.08
CA ALA A 16 11.25 4.24 7.84
C ALA A 16 10.81 3.51 9.13
N GLU A 17 11.75 3.25 10.03
CA GLU A 17 11.46 2.59 11.31
C GLU A 17 10.59 3.47 12.23
N GLU A 18 10.86 4.77 12.27
CA GLU A 18 10.09 5.71 13.09
C GLU A 18 8.65 5.82 12.61
N TRP A 19 8.45 6.08 11.31
CA TRP A 19 7.12 6.25 10.73
C TRP A 19 6.35 4.93 10.64
N GLY A 20 7.04 3.84 10.32
CA GLY A 20 6.47 2.49 10.40
C GLY A 20 5.97 2.18 11.82
N GLY A 21 6.81 2.43 12.82
CA GLY A 21 6.45 2.25 14.23
C GLY A 21 5.31 3.17 14.69
N ARG A 22 5.21 4.39 14.17
CA ARG A 22 4.09 5.31 14.46
C ARG A 22 2.76 4.78 13.94
N GLY A 23 2.72 4.39 12.65
CA GLY A 23 1.51 3.83 12.06
C GLY A 23 1.11 2.51 12.71
N TRP A 24 2.10 1.66 13.02
CA TRP A 24 1.87 0.40 13.71
C TRP A 24 1.25 0.58 15.09
N ARG A 25 1.78 1.53 15.87
CA ARG A 25 1.24 1.88 17.19
C ARG A 25 -0.19 2.38 17.09
N TRP A 26 -0.50 3.22 16.10
CA TRP A 26 -1.87 3.68 15.88
C TRP A 26 -2.82 2.50 15.59
N LEU A 27 -2.41 1.54 14.74
CA LEU A 27 -3.22 0.35 14.46
C LEU A 27 -3.49 -0.50 15.73
N LEU A 28 -2.50 -0.57 16.63
CA LEU A 28 -2.63 -1.25 17.92
C LEU A 28 -3.55 -0.49 18.89
N ASP A 29 -3.33 0.80 19.05
CA ASP A 29 -4.05 1.66 20.00
C ASP A 29 -5.54 1.76 19.64
N GLU A 30 -5.85 1.85 18.33
CA GLU A 30 -7.22 1.82 17.82
C GLU A 30 -7.84 0.40 17.82
N GLY A 31 -7.07 -0.60 18.13
CA GLY A 31 -7.55 -1.99 18.18
C GLY A 31 -7.86 -2.62 16.83
N PHE A 32 -7.31 -2.09 15.74
CA PHE A 32 -7.46 -2.69 14.41
C PHE A 32 -6.66 -3.97 14.26
N ILE A 33 -5.52 -4.10 14.95
CA ILE A 33 -4.71 -5.30 15.02
C ILE A 33 -4.54 -5.76 16.47
N ARG A 34 -4.28 -7.05 16.67
CA ARG A 34 -4.00 -7.62 18.02
C ARG A 34 -2.60 -7.26 18.46
N ALA A 35 -2.42 -7.09 19.76
CA ALA A 35 -1.10 -6.82 20.35
C ALA A 35 -0.16 -8.02 20.24
N GLU A 36 -0.70 -9.24 20.31
CA GLU A 36 0.10 -10.46 20.21
C GLU A 36 0.48 -10.72 18.75
N PRO A 37 1.77 -10.81 18.44
CA PRO A 37 2.21 -11.14 17.09
C PRO A 37 1.84 -12.57 16.71
N TRP A 38 1.46 -12.76 15.44
CA TRP A 38 1.18 -14.08 14.88
C TRP A 38 2.44 -14.74 14.31
N ARG A 39 3.31 -13.93 13.68
CA ARG A 39 4.62 -14.37 13.14
C ARG A 39 5.63 -13.24 13.24
N GLY A 40 6.78 -13.51 13.86
CA GLY A 40 7.76 -12.46 14.14
C GLY A 40 7.14 -11.31 14.93
N ASP A 41 7.79 -10.17 14.93
CA ASP A 41 7.35 -8.99 15.69
C ASP A 41 6.53 -7.99 14.85
N VAL A 42 6.32 -8.30 13.56
CA VAL A 42 5.76 -7.36 12.57
C VAL A 42 4.55 -7.90 11.80
N VAL A 43 4.03 -9.09 12.17
CA VAL A 43 2.86 -9.69 11.54
C VAL A 43 1.81 -9.99 12.61
N HIS A 44 0.66 -9.32 12.54
CA HIS A 44 -0.41 -9.41 13.52
C HIS A 44 -1.76 -9.72 12.86
N LEU A 45 -2.64 -10.39 13.60
CA LEU A 45 -4.01 -10.64 13.16
C LEU A 45 -4.92 -9.46 13.44
N GLY A 46 -6.10 -9.43 12.81
CA GLY A 46 -7.13 -8.44 13.08
C GLY A 46 -7.52 -8.37 14.56
N GLY A 47 -7.60 -7.15 15.07
CA GLY A 47 -7.97 -6.83 16.45
C GLY A 47 -9.49 -6.72 16.65
N PRO A 48 -9.96 -6.31 17.84
CA PRO A 48 -11.39 -6.24 18.15
C PRO A 48 -12.17 -5.26 17.27
N ASN A 49 -11.52 -4.18 16.80
CA ASN A 49 -12.15 -3.11 16.03
C ASN A 49 -11.90 -3.22 14.51
N TRP A 50 -11.38 -4.35 14.04
CA TRP A 50 -11.06 -4.54 12.62
C TRP A 50 -12.22 -4.22 11.66
N ARG A 51 -13.47 -4.44 12.11
CA ARG A 51 -14.67 -4.16 11.30
C ARG A 51 -14.85 -2.69 10.94
N GLU A 52 -14.32 -1.79 11.76
CA GLU A 52 -14.37 -0.34 11.51
C GLU A 52 -13.38 0.10 10.42
N ALA A 53 -12.35 -0.72 10.17
CA ALA A 53 -11.36 -0.46 9.13
C ALA A 53 -11.86 -0.82 7.71
N VAL A 54 -12.92 -1.60 7.56
CA VAL A 54 -13.30 -2.21 6.29
C VAL A 54 -14.69 -1.79 5.78
N ASP A 55 -14.89 -1.90 4.47
CA ASP A 55 -16.19 -1.72 3.83
C ASP A 55 -16.98 -3.04 3.88
N LEU A 56 -17.71 -3.24 4.96
CA LEU A 56 -18.54 -4.41 5.15
C LEU A 56 -19.69 -4.53 4.13
N ALA A 57 -20.17 -3.41 3.57
CA ALA A 57 -21.24 -3.45 2.58
C ALA A 57 -20.78 -4.08 1.27
N ALA A 58 -19.53 -3.86 0.88
CA ALA A 58 -18.91 -4.49 -0.29
C ALA A 58 -18.59 -5.97 -0.06
N TRP A 59 -18.37 -6.39 1.20
CA TRP A 59 -18.03 -7.77 1.58
C TRP A 59 -19.26 -8.64 1.86
N ASP A 60 -20.29 -8.05 2.46
CA ASP A 60 -21.42 -8.72 3.14
C ASP A 60 -22.28 -9.61 2.22
N TRP A 61 -22.29 -9.36 0.91
CA TRP A 61 -23.08 -10.16 -0.03
C TRP A 61 -22.54 -11.58 -0.20
N ARG A 62 -21.21 -11.80 -0.17
CA ARG A 62 -20.60 -13.13 -0.25
C ARG A 62 -20.72 -13.88 1.08
N ALA A 63 -20.39 -13.21 2.18
CA ALA A 63 -20.43 -13.78 3.51
C ALA A 63 -21.84 -14.22 3.90
N ARG A 64 -22.87 -13.42 3.58
CA ARG A 64 -24.28 -13.77 3.81
C ARG A 64 -24.75 -14.93 2.92
N ALA A 65 -24.29 -14.99 1.68
CA ALA A 65 -24.65 -16.08 0.76
C ALA A 65 -24.06 -17.44 1.20
N GLU A 66 -22.91 -17.43 1.88
CA GLU A 66 -22.18 -18.63 2.29
C GLU A 66 -22.32 -18.94 3.79
N GLY A 67 -23.01 -18.09 4.58
CA GLY A 67 -23.25 -18.30 6.01
C GLY A 67 -22.01 -18.15 6.91
N PHE A 68 -20.96 -17.46 6.42
CA PHE A 68 -19.76 -17.18 7.18
C PHE A 68 -19.87 -15.85 7.94
N ASP A 69 -19.45 -15.83 9.21
CA ASP A 69 -19.14 -14.57 9.90
C ASP A 69 -17.84 -14.01 9.30
N PRO A 70 -17.84 -12.79 8.75
CA PRO A 70 -16.64 -12.20 8.17
C PRO A 70 -15.62 -11.89 9.28
N GLU A 71 -14.74 -12.84 9.55
CA GLU A 71 -13.50 -12.55 10.27
C GLU A 71 -12.36 -12.37 9.25
N PRO A 72 -11.41 -11.46 9.49
CA PRO A 72 -10.25 -11.38 8.63
C PRO A 72 -9.49 -12.70 8.74
N CYS A 73 -9.36 -13.39 7.62
CA CYS A 73 -8.65 -14.67 7.56
C CYS A 73 -7.14 -14.49 7.55
N GLY A 74 -6.68 -13.27 7.29
CA GLY A 74 -5.28 -12.96 7.08
C GLY A 74 -4.70 -12.01 8.12
N ALA A 75 -3.52 -11.54 7.84
CA ALA A 75 -2.69 -10.79 8.76
C ALA A 75 -2.42 -9.37 8.25
N VAL A 76 -1.95 -8.51 9.14
CA VAL A 76 -1.35 -7.22 8.81
C VAL A 76 0.14 -7.30 9.05
N GLU A 77 0.92 -6.85 8.08
CA GLU A 77 2.38 -6.83 8.12
C GLU A 77 2.90 -5.40 7.95
N LEU A 78 3.85 -5.01 8.79
CA LEU A 78 4.64 -3.81 8.61
C LEU A 78 5.86 -4.13 7.75
N ILE A 79 6.03 -3.38 6.67
CA ILE A 79 7.17 -3.46 5.77
C ILE A 79 7.95 -2.16 5.88
N THR A 80 9.20 -2.24 6.35
CA THR A 80 10.14 -1.11 6.40
C THR A 80 11.33 -1.35 5.49
N GLY A 81 11.95 -0.26 5.03
CA GLY A 81 13.04 -0.31 4.07
C GLY A 81 12.60 -0.13 2.63
N ARG A 82 13.57 -0.01 1.73
CA ARG A 82 13.32 0.28 0.30
C ARG A 82 12.54 -0.83 -0.37
N THR A 83 11.32 -0.53 -0.79
CA THR A 83 10.39 -1.52 -1.32
C THR A 83 9.61 -0.98 -2.51
N VAL A 84 9.49 -1.81 -3.55
CA VAL A 84 8.56 -1.59 -4.67
C VAL A 84 7.26 -2.30 -4.31
N PHE A 85 6.26 -1.52 -3.92
CA PHE A 85 4.93 -2.04 -3.62
C PHE A 85 4.13 -2.20 -4.91
N LEU A 86 3.40 -3.31 -5.05
CA LEU A 86 2.64 -3.70 -6.23
C LEU A 86 1.18 -3.97 -5.89
N ALA A 87 0.26 -3.55 -6.75
CA ALA A 87 -1.16 -3.90 -6.62
C ALA A 87 -1.45 -5.37 -6.99
N GLY A 88 -0.63 -5.99 -7.84
CA GLY A 88 -0.84 -7.40 -8.26
C GLY A 88 0.07 -7.84 -9.41
N PRO A 89 -0.03 -9.10 -9.86
CA PRO A 89 0.79 -9.67 -10.92
C PRO A 89 0.20 -9.43 -12.33
N TYR A 90 -0.45 -8.30 -12.54
CA TYR A 90 -1.09 -7.97 -13.81
C TYR A 90 -0.12 -7.40 -14.84
N ASP A 91 -0.61 -7.18 -16.05
CA ASP A 91 0.15 -6.52 -17.11
C ASP A 91 0.71 -5.18 -16.62
N PRO A 92 1.93 -4.82 -17.07
CA PRO A 92 2.55 -3.56 -16.65
C PRO A 92 1.62 -2.37 -16.89
N PRO A 93 1.44 -1.50 -15.89
CA PRO A 93 0.54 -0.35 -16.00
C PRO A 93 1.15 0.70 -16.93
N SER A 94 0.34 1.66 -17.36
CA SER A 94 0.86 2.88 -17.96
C SER A 94 1.39 3.81 -16.88
N ALA A 95 2.56 4.39 -17.12
CA ALA A 95 3.12 5.48 -16.32
C ALA A 95 2.48 6.81 -16.73
N ILE A 96 2.01 7.60 -15.77
CA ILE A 96 1.36 8.89 -15.98
C ILE A 96 2.31 9.99 -15.53
N CYS A 97 2.70 10.86 -16.46
CA CYS A 97 3.64 11.94 -16.19
C CYS A 97 3.02 13.02 -15.28
N PRO A 98 3.67 13.39 -14.15
CA PRO A 98 3.14 14.40 -13.24
C PRO A 98 3.15 15.82 -13.84
N HIS A 99 3.91 16.06 -14.91
CA HIS A 99 4.03 17.38 -15.54
C HIS A 99 2.99 17.64 -16.64
N CYS A 100 2.66 16.62 -17.45
CA CYS A 100 1.76 16.81 -18.60
C CYS A 100 0.53 15.92 -18.56
N GLY A 101 0.41 15.01 -17.61
CA GLY A 101 -0.73 14.10 -17.45
C GLY A 101 -0.81 13.00 -18.50
N ASN A 102 0.11 12.92 -19.48
CA ASN A 102 0.07 11.88 -20.49
C ASN A 102 0.51 10.53 -19.92
N ALA A 103 -0.27 9.51 -20.25
CA ALA A 103 0.03 8.12 -19.95
C ALA A 103 0.89 7.49 -21.03
N THR A 104 1.85 6.65 -20.65
CA THR A 104 2.67 5.85 -21.56
C THR A 104 2.82 4.43 -21.05
N ALA A 105 2.59 3.45 -21.92
CA ALA A 105 2.88 2.04 -21.64
C ALA A 105 4.35 1.69 -21.91
N ASP A 106 5.06 2.54 -22.62
CA ASP A 106 6.46 2.35 -22.99
C ASP A 106 7.36 3.12 -22.04
N TRP A 107 7.66 2.50 -20.92
CA TRP A 107 8.56 2.98 -19.89
C TRP A 107 9.61 1.90 -19.53
N PRO A 108 10.83 2.29 -19.08
CA PRO A 108 11.90 1.32 -18.86
C PRO A 108 11.69 0.51 -17.58
N MET A 109 11.32 -0.76 -17.69
CA MET A 109 11.20 -1.66 -16.52
C MET A 109 12.51 -1.72 -15.71
N ALA A 110 13.67 -1.60 -16.35
CA ALA A 110 14.96 -1.53 -15.68
C ALA A 110 15.08 -0.35 -14.68
N ALA A 111 14.22 0.67 -14.78
CA ALA A 111 14.17 1.75 -13.79
C ALA A 111 13.66 1.26 -12.42
N VAL A 112 12.79 0.25 -12.39
CA VAL A 112 12.30 -0.38 -11.16
C VAL A 112 13.46 -1.09 -10.44
N ASP A 113 14.24 -1.88 -11.17
CA ASP A 113 15.40 -2.60 -10.62
C ASP A 113 16.48 -1.61 -10.15
N ALA A 114 16.71 -0.54 -10.93
CA ALA A 114 17.64 0.51 -10.55
C ALA A 114 17.22 1.20 -9.26
N TRP A 115 15.93 1.58 -9.13
CA TRP A 115 15.43 2.21 -7.90
C TRP A 115 15.54 1.27 -6.71
N HIS A 116 15.12 0.01 -6.86
CA HIS A 116 15.22 -0.98 -5.78
C HIS A 116 16.67 -1.15 -5.29
N SER A 117 17.63 -1.17 -6.21
CA SER A 117 19.03 -1.40 -5.88
C SER A 117 19.73 -0.17 -5.32
N THR A 118 19.41 1.04 -5.82
CA THR A 118 20.18 2.25 -5.54
C THR A 118 19.39 3.35 -4.79
N GLY A 119 18.07 3.28 -4.78
CA GLY A 119 17.17 4.32 -4.28
C GLY A 119 16.99 5.49 -5.26
N ALA A 120 17.64 5.44 -6.41
CA ALA A 120 17.56 6.50 -7.42
C ALA A 120 17.33 5.92 -8.80
N ALA A 121 16.26 6.35 -9.45
CA ALA A 121 15.99 6.09 -10.86
C ALA A 121 15.08 7.19 -11.40
N ALA A 122 15.30 7.56 -12.65
CA ALA A 122 14.48 8.52 -13.36
C ALA A 122 14.36 8.12 -14.83
N PHE A 123 13.32 8.57 -15.49
CA PHE A 123 13.23 8.48 -16.95
C PHE A 123 12.47 9.68 -17.53
N SER A 124 12.74 9.96 -18.81
CA SER A 124 12.16 11.12 -19.48
C SER A 124 10.76 10.81 -20.01
N CYS A 125 9.82 11.71 -19.78
CA CYS A 125 8.51 11.65 -20.40
C CYS A 125 8.65 11.86 -21.92
N ARG A 126 8.14 10.94 -22.72
CA ARG A 126 8.23 11.03 -24.19
C ARG A 126 7.42 12.19 -24.78
N THR A 127 6.43 12.69 -24.07
CA THR A 127 5.57 13.77 -24.55
C THR A 127 6.13 15.15 -24.24
N CYS A 128 6.59 15.40 -22.99
CA CYS A 128 7.07 16.72 -22.60
C CYS A 128 8.61 16.78 -22.41
N ALA A 129 9.31 15.67 -22.65
CA ALA A 129 10.75 15.50 -22.54
C ALA A 129 11.37 15.82 -21.16
N ARG A 130 10.55 16.02 -20.12
CA ARG A 130 11.07 16.23 -18.78
C ARG A 130 11.52 14.91 -18.18
N GLU A 131 12.67 14.93 -17.51
CA GLU A 131 13.12 13.84 -16.66
C GLU A 131 12.35 13.87 -15.35
N VAL A 132 11.85 12.71 -14.92
CA VAL A 132 11.01 12.55 -13.72
C VAL A 132 11.56 11.40 -12.89
N PRO A 133 11.84 11.61 -11.59
CA PRO A 133 12.19 10.54 -10.68
C PRO A 133 11.09 9.45 -10.65
N LEU A 134 11.49 8.19 -10.56
CA LEU A 134 10.56 7.06 -10.61
C LEU A 134 9.44 7.14 -9.54
N PRO A 135 9.69 7.53 -8.28
CA PRO A 135 8.64 7.67 -7.27
C PRO A 135 7.60 8.75 -7.57
N ASP A 136 7.94 9.74 -8.41
CA ASP A 136 7.04 10.87 -8.72
C ASP A 136 6.03 10.54 -9.83
N TRP A 137 6.24 9.43 -10.56
CA TRP A 137 5.26 8.95 -11.52
C TRP A 137 4.02 8.41 -10.82
N THR A 138 2.86 8.69 -11.38
CA THR A 138 1.63 7.97 -11.04
C THR A 138 1.41 6.84 -12.04
N TRP A 139 0.60 5.86 -11.66
CA TRP A 139 0.42 4.64 -12.44
C TRP A 139 -1.07 4.38 -12.60
N THR A 140 -1.47 3.86 -13.74
CA THR A 140 -2.86 3.41 -13.90
C THR A 140 -3.21 2.41 -12.81
N ASP A 141 -4.41 2.54 -12.26
CA ASP A 141 -4.95 1.70 -11.16
C ASP A 141 -4.08 1.69 -9.89
N ASP A 142 -3.33 2.79 -9.63
CA ASP A 142 -2.40 2.88 -8.49
C ASP A 142 -1.50 1.66 -8.37
N TYR A 143 -0.98 1.16 -9.49
CA TYR A 143 -0.31 -0.13 -9.57
C TYR A 143 1.01 -0.21 -8.80
N PHE A 144 1.82 0.86 -8.83
CA PHE A 144 3.11 0.95 -8.15
C PHE A 144 3.15 2.03 -7.08
N ALA A 145 3.87 1.73 -6.00
CA ALA A 145 4.45 2.73 -5.12
C ALA A 145 5.91 2.38 -4.80
N PHE A 146 6.76 3.38 -4.81
CA PHE A 146 8.19 3.29 -4.52
C PHE A 146 8.43 4.02 -3.22
N ALA A 147 8.61 3.30 -2.13
CA ALA A 147 8.62 3.89 -0.79
C ALA A 147 9.42 3.03 0.20
N HIS A 148 9.48 3.50 1.44
CA HIS A 148 10.24 2.86 2.51
C HIS A 148 9.36 2.32 3.66
N VAL A 149 8.05 2.59 3.62
CA VAL A 149 7.10 2.11 4.63
C VAL A 149 5.80 1.69 3.96
N GLY A 150 5.31 0.53 4.31
CA GLY A 150 4.02 0.02 3.90
C GLY A 150 3.37 -0.86 4.96
N PHE A 151 2.05 -0.83 5.00
CA PHE A 151 1.22 -1.63 5.88
C PHE A 151 0.37 -2.54 5.01
N GLN A 152 0.71 -3.83 4.98
CA GLN A 152 0.11 -4.81 4.10
C GLN A 152 -0.95 -5.62 4.83
N PHE A 153 -2.16 -5.61 4.30
CA PHE A 153 -3.33 -6.34 4.79
C PHE A 153 -3.60 -7.52 3.84
N GLU A 154 -3.41 -8.75 4.32
CA GLU A 154 -3.63 -9.96 3.54
C GLU A 154 -4.98 -10.59 3.85
N ASP A 155 -5.75 -10.91 2.81
CA ASP A 155 -7.08 -11.54 2.89
C ASP A 155 -8.07 -10.83 3.85
N TRP A 156 -7.91 -9.51 3.99
CA TRP A 156 -8.87 -8.65 4.66
C TRP A 156 -9.98 -8.22 3.69
N PRO A 157 -11.20 -7.96 4.19
CA PRO A 157 -12.19 -7.21 3.42
C PRO A 157 -11.61 -5.87 2.95
N ARG A 158 -12.19 -5.29 1.90
CA ARG A 158 -11.69 -4.02 1.37
C ARG A 158 -11.64 -2.95 2.46
N LEU A 159 -10.48 -2.33 2.64
CA LEU A 159 -10.33 -1.20 3.55
C LEU A 159 -11.24 -0.04 3.12
N SER A 160 -11.89 0.57 4.09
CA SER A 160 -12.82 1.68 3.84
C SER A 160 -12.06 2.97 3.52
N PRO A 161 -12.64 3.87 2.70
CA PRO A 161 -12.08 5.20 2.49
C PRO A 161 -11.91 6.00 3.80
N ALA A 162 -12.82 5.81 4.76
CA ALA A 162 -12.74 6.46 6.07
C ALA A 162 -11.51 6.01 6.84
N PHE A 163 -11.23 4.70 6.86
CA PHE A 163 -10.03 4.16 7.49
C PHE A 163 -8.75 4.68 6.83
N THR A 164 -8.66 4.63 5.49
CA THR A 164 -7.45 5.08 4.79
C THR A 164 -7.19 6.57 5.00
N THR A 165 -8.24 7.39 5.09
CA THR A 165 -8.14 8.82 5.44
C THR A 165 -7.65 9.02 6.86
N ALA A 166 -8.27 8.36 7.86
CA ALA A 166 -7.86 8.46 9.25
C ALA A 166 -6.42 7.99 9.47
N PHE A 167 -6.01 6.94 8.75
CA PHE A 167 -4.64 6.45 8.82
C PHE A 167 -3.62 7.44 8.22
N ALA A 168 -3.95 8.07 7.09
CA ALA A 168 -3.12 9.13 6.51
C ALA A 168 -2.98 10.33 7.48
N GLU A 169 -4.08 10.73 8.14
CA GLU A 169 -4.07 11.79 9.14
C GLU A 169 -3.22 11.41 10.37
N ALA A 170 -3.29 10.17 10.84
CA ALA A 170 -2.49 9.68 11.96
C ALA A 170 -0.99 9.66 11.64
N LEU A 171 -0.63 9.29 10.42
CA LEU A 171 0.74 9.40 9.93
C LEU A 171 1.15 10.85 9.75
N GLY A 172 0.27 11.73 9.27
CA GLY A 172 0.59 13.10 8.87
C GLY A 172 1.34 13.17 7.53
N HIS A 173 1.31 12.10 6.75
CA HIS A 173 1.98 11.92 5.47
C HIS A 173 0.97 11.63 4.35
N ARG A 174 1.40 11.83 3.10
CA ARG A 174 0.65 11.34 1.95
C ARG A 174 0.76 9.83 1.90
N VAL A 175 -0.36 9.19 1.64
CA VAL A 175 -0.39 7.73 1.46
C VAL A 175 -0.92 7.36 0.08
N ARG A 176 -0.51 6.18 -0.41
CA ARG A 176 -1.10 5.52 -1.57
C ARG A 176 -1.70 4.19 -1.15
N PHE A 177 -2.90 3.94 -1.64
CA PHE A 177 -3.59 2.70 -1.38
C PHE A 177 -3.51 1.79 -2.61
N LEU A 178 -2.82 0.66 -2.45
CA LEU A 178 -2.70 -0.38 -3.48
C LEU A 178 -3.59 -1.55 -3.11
N HIS A 179 -4.24 -2.16 -4.08
CA HIS A 179 -5.03 -3.37 -3.86
C HIS A 179 -5.08 -4.26 -5.08
N GLY A 180 -5.09 -5.57 -4.88
CA GLY A 180 -5.18 -6.55 -5.96
C GLY A 180 -5.31 -7.97 -5.49
N THR A 181 -5.55 -8.86 -6.45
CA THR A 181 -5.62 -10.31 -6.22
C THR A 181 -4.35 -10.97 -6.75
N TRP A 182 -3.75 -11.87 -5.97
CA TRP A 182 -2.52 -12.60 -6.26
C TRP A 182 -2.80 -14.09 -6.46
#